data_4f747a8b0b6987141dfbc70428faecea
#
_entry.id   4f747a8b0b6987141dfbc70428faecea
#
_cell.length_a   1.000
_cell.length_b   1.000
_cell.length_c   1.000
_cell.angle_alpha   90.00
_cell.angle_beta   90.00
_cell.angle_gamma   90.00
#
_symmetry.space_group_name_H-M   'P 1'
#
loop_
_entity.id
_entity.type
_entity.pdbx_description
1 polymer ?
#
loop_
_entity_poly.entity_id
_entity_poly.type
_entity_poly.pdbx_seq_one_letter_code
_entity_poly.pdbx_strand_id
1 'polypeptide(L)'
;MPSSLSLDPAKAVLLVVDMQNDFVLPDAPMEVAAARQRVPAMAALVARAREAGVPVIYTQHVLYDGFDVSPLETTQLPHLKTAGMRAGTPGVEIIAELAPLPGEVVIPKHRYDAFYNTRLETVIRNIRGRNVADSVIITGTVTSVCCESTARSAFMRDLRVFFVDDATGGFDDASHRATLATIDRVFGKVVSTRQVLDALGGA
;
A
#
# COMPACT_ATOMS: atom_id res chain seq x y z
N MET A 1 -24.19 -13.90 13.91
CA MET A 1 -23.52 -14.14 12.62
C MET A 1 -22.52 -13.01 12.43
N PRO A 2 -21.19 -13.25 12.26
CA PRO A 2 -20.32 -12.17 11.85
C PRO A 2 -20.86 -11.65 10.51
N SER A 3 -21.07 -10.34 10.40
CA SER A 3 -21.47 -9.70 9.15
C SER A 3 -20.44 -10.07 8.10
N SER A 4 -20.86 -10.69 6.99
CA SER A 4 -19.98 -10.96 5.87
C SER A 4 -19.30 -9.65 5.46
N LEU A 5 -17.98 -9.68 5.28
CA LEU A 5 -17.24 -8.55 4.76
C LEU A 5 -17.88 -8.17 3.41
N SER A 6 -18.31 -6.93 3.26
CA SER A 6 -18.99 -6.46 2.04
C SER A 6 -17.99 -6.19 0.88
N LEU A 7 -16.90 -6.92 0.85
CA LEU A 7 -15.88 -6.89 -0.20
C LEU A 7 -16.34 -7.74 -1.39
N ASP A 8 -16.50 -7.10 -2.54
CA ASP A 8 -16.78 -7.78 -3.81
C ASP A 8 -15.48 -7.95 -4.61
N PRO A 9 -14.96 -9.17 -4.76
CA PRO A 9 -13.73 -9.41 -5.52
C PRO A 9 -13.78 -8.91 -6.98
N ALA A 10 -14.97 -8.91 -7.58
CA ALA A 10 -15.14 -8.43 -8.95
C ALA A 10 -14.95 -6.91 -9.09
N LYS A 11 -14.99 -6.16 -7.99
CA LYS A 11 -14.87 -4.70 -7.95
C LYS A 11 -13.67 -4.21 -7.15
N ALA A 12 -12.85 -5.11 -6.64
CA ALA A 12 -11.71 -4.78 -5.80
C ALA A 12 -10.41 -4.70 -6.59
N VAL A 13 -9.45 -3.93 -6.06
CA VAL A 13 -8.03 -3.98 -6.38
C VAL A 13 -7.22 -4.11 -5.09
N LEU A 14 -6.10 -4.82 -5.14
CA LEU A 14 -5.15 -4.90 -4.03
C LEU A 14 -4.02 -3.89 -4.26
N LEU A 15 -3.81 -2.98 -3.31
CA LEU A 15 -2.66 -2.07 -3.26
C LEU A 15 -1.60 -2.60 -2.32
N VAL A 16 -0.39 -2.80 -2.83
CA VAL A 16 0.81 -3.12 -2.06
C VAL A 16 1.65 -1.84 -2.01
N VAL A 17 1.58 -1.14 -0.87
CA VAL A 17 2.15 0.20 -0.72
C VAL A 17 3.60 0.11 -0.28
N ASP A 18 4.52 0.62 -1.11
CA ASP A 18 5.93 0.89 -0.81
C ASP A 18 6.73 -0.26 -0.16
N MET A 19 6.44 -1.51 -0.52
CA MET A 19 7.18 -2.67 -0.02
C MET A 19 8.52 -2.83 -0.75
N GLN A 20 9.36 -1.80 -0.61
CA GLN A 20 10.65 -1.63 -1.28
C GLN A 20 11.81 -2.07 -0.38
N ASN A 21 12.96 -2.37 -1.00
CA ASN A 21 14.17 -2.74 -0.29
C ASN A 21 14.56 -1.70 0.77
N ASP A 22 14.47 -0.40 0.46
CA ASP A 22 14.80 0.69 1.40
C ASP A 22 13.91 0.72 2.66
N PHE A 23 12.68 0.20 2.60
CA PHE A 23 11.75 0.16 3.75
C PHE A 23 11.77 -1.17 4.50
N VAL A 24 12.15 -2.27 3.84
CA VAL A 24 11.88 -3.62 4.36
C VAL A 24 13.15 -4.37 4.74
N LEU A 25 14.28 -4.10 4.07
CA LEU A 25 15.52 -4.80 4.38
C LEU A 25 16.14 -4.27 5.68
N PRO A 26 16.80 -5.16 6.46
CA PRO A 26 17.57 -4.74 7.63
C PRO A 26 18.64 -3.71 7.26
N ASP A 27 18.84 -2.74 8.13
CA ASP A 27 19.82 -1.66 8.00
C ASP A 27 19.62 -0.75 6.78
N ALA A 28 18.47 -0.84 6.12
CA ALA A 28 18.12 0.03 5.00
C ALA A 28 17.85 1.47 5.48
N PRO A 29 18.08 2.50 4.63
CA PRO A 29 17.96 3.91 5.02
C PRO A 29 16.61 4.32 5.62
N MET A 30 15.55 3.62 5.26
CA MET A 30 14.18 3.91 5.69
C MET A 30 13.55 2.74 6.44
N GLU A 31 14.35 1.84 6.99
CA GLU A 31 13.88 0.58 7.57
C GLU A 31 12.66 0.73 8.48
N VAL A 32 11.66 -0.08 8.21
CA VAL A 32 10.46 -0.29 9.02
C VAL A 32 10.39 -1.76 9.42
N ALA A 33 10.97 -2.12 10.53
CA ALA A 33 11.10 -3.52 10.97
C ALA A 33 9.74 -4.25 11.03
N ALA A 34 8.68 -3.56 11.42
CA ALA A 34 7.32 -4.12 11.41
C ALA A 34 6.83 -4.46 9.99
N ALA A 35 7.25 -3.74 8.95
CA ALA A 35 6.88 -4.08 7.58
C ALA A 35 7.46 -5.43 7.17
N ARG A 36 8.72 -5.72 7.55
CA ARG A 36 9.36 -7.03 7.32
C ARG A 36 8.56 -8.17 7.95
N GLN A 37 8.05 -7.98 9.15
CA GLN A 37 7.24 -8.98 9.85
C GLN A 37 5.90 -9.26 9.16
N ARG A 38 5.38 -8.32 8.37
CA ARG A 38 4.09 -8.44 7.66
C ARG A 38 4.21 -9.09 6.27
N VAL A 39 5.42 -9.31 5.77
CA VAL A 39 5.65 -9.90 4.43
C VAL A 39 4.91 -11.23 4.22
N PRO A 40 4.89 -12.20 5.15
CA PRO A 40 4.15 -13.44 4.94
C PRO A 40 2.65 -13.24 4.73
N ALA A 41 2.02 -12.33 5.47
CA ALA A 41 0.61 -12.00 5.32
C ALA A 41 0.34 -11.33 3.96
N MET A 42 1.18 -10.38 3.56
CA MET A 42 1.07 -9.72 2.26
C MET A 42 1.27 -10.71 1.10
N ALA A 43 2.24 -11.62 1.19
CA ALA A 43 2.48 -12.63 0.18
C ALA A 43 1.26 -13.55 0.00
N ALA A 44 0.61 -13.96 1.09
CA ALA A 44 -0.63 -14.73 1.03
C ALA A 44 -1.76 -13.96 0.35
N LEU A 45 -1.91 -12.66 0.67
CA LEU A 45 -2.92 -11.80 0.02
C LEU A 45 -2.65 -11.61 -1.47
N VAL A 46 -1.41 -11.36 -1.85
CA VAL A 46 -1.00 -11.21 -3.26
C VAL A 46 -1.27 -12.50 -4.04
N ALA A 47 -0.87 -13.66 -3.50
CA ALA A 47 -1.14 -14.95 -4.13
C ALA A 47 -2.65 -15.17 -4.32
N ARG A 48 -3.44 -14.93 -3.28
CA ARG A 48 -4.89 -15.11 -3.33
C ARG A 48 -5.58 -14.13 -4.26
N ALA A 49 -5.14 -12.87 -4.29
CA ALA A 49 -5.65 -11.87 -5.22
C ALA A 49 -5.43 -12.30 -6.68
N ARG A 50 -4.23 -12.80 -7.00
CA ARG A 50 -3.88 -13.34 -8.33
C ARG A 50 -4.80 -14.51 -8.72
N GLU A 51 -4.98 -15.47 -7.82
CA GLU A 51 -5.88 -16.62 -8.03
C GLU A 51 -7.34 -16.20 -8.26
N ALA A 52 -7.80 -15.21 -7.51
CA ALA A 52 -9.17 -14.68 -7.61
C ALA A 52 -9.35 -13.69 -8.78
N GLY A 53 -8.31 -13.43 -9.57
CA GLY A 53 -8.35 -12.43 -10.65
C GLY A 53 -8.50 -10.98 -10.14
N VAL A 54 -8.14 -10.70 -8.89
CA VAL A 54 -8.12 -9.34 -8.34
C VAL A 54 -6.80 -8.68 -8.74
N PRO A 55 -6.83 -7.55 -9.46
CA PRO A 55 -5.62 -6.87 -9.88
C PRO A 55 -4.77 -6.44 -8.69
N VAL A 56 -3.47 -6.73 -8.76
CA VAL A 56 -2.48 -6.25 -7.80
C VAL A 56 -1.80 -5.01 -8.37
N ILE A 57 -1.78 -3.93 -7.60
CA ILE A 57 -1.12 -2.67 -7.95
C ILE A 57 -0.10 -2.37 -6.86
N TYR A 58 1.12 -2.10 -7.27
CA TYR A 58 2.21 -1.74 -6.39
C TYR A 58 2.48 -0.25 -6.43
N THR A 59 2.91 0.34 -5.32
CA THR A 59 3.50 1.67 -5.33
C THR A 59 4.99 1.60 -5.00
N GLN A 60 5.73 2.54 -5.56
CA GLN A 60 7.14 2.76 -5.25
C GLN A 60 7.34 4.23 -4.93
N HIS A 61 7.85 4.54 -3.75
CA HIS A 61 8.32 5.89 -3.44
C HIS A 61 9.69 6.07 -4.07
N VAL A 62 9.78 6.96 -5.06
CA VAL A 62 10.98 7.16 -5.88
C VAL A 62 11.29 8.65 -5.93
N LEU A 63 12.51 9.04 -5.56
CA LEU A 63 12.96 10.42 -5.54
C LEU A 63 14.12 10.63 -6.51
N TYR A 64 13.98 11.63 -7.34
CA TYR A 64 15.06 12.17 -8.18
C TYR A 64 15.69 13.37 -7.47
N ASP A 65 17.02 13.34 -7.25
CA ASP A 65 17.73 14.36 -6.48
C ASP A 65 17.51 15.79 -6.98
N GLY A 66 17.35 15.94 -8.30
CA GLY A 66 17.25 17.27 -8.90
C GLY A 66 15.93 18.00 -8.65
N PHE A 67 14.82 17.28 -8.33
CA PHE A 67 13.49 17.91 -8.31
C PHE A 67 12.43 17.27 -7.39
N ASP A 68 12.64 16.05 -6.87
CA ASP A 68 11.62 15.38 -6.05
C ASP A 68 11.88 15.46 -4.55
N VAL A 69 13.15 15.62 -4.16
CA VAL A 69 13.52 15.68 -2.74
C VAL A 69 12.97 16.95 -2.09
N SER A 70 11.96 16.79 -1.25
CA SER A 70 11.29 17.92 -0.61
C SER A 70 12.16 18.59 0.46
N PRO A 71 12.35 19.91 0.42
CA PRO A 71 12.98 20.64 1.51
C PRO A 71 12.28 20.47 2.86
N LEU A 72 10.95 20.30 2.86
CA LEU A 72 10.17 20.05 4.08
C LEU A 72 10.42 18.64 4.62
N GLU A 73 10.41 17.62 3.76
CA GLU A 73 10.74 16.24 4.18
C GLU A 73 12.14 16.16 4.76
N THR A 74 13.13 16.76 4.09
CA THR A 74 14.52 16.76 4.58
C THR A 74 14.74 17.61 5.83
N THR A 75 13.79 18.45 6.19
CA THR A 75 13.77 19.13 7.50
C THR A 75 13.34 18.16 8.61
N GLN A 76 12.33 17.33 8.33
CA GLN A 76 11.83 16.33 9.29
C GLN A 76 12.73 15.08 9.33
N LEU A 77 13.24 14.66 8.19
CA LEU A 77 14.06 13.47 7.98
C LEU A 77 15.38 13.87 7.29
N PRO A 78 16.37 14.42 8.02
CA PRO A 78 17.58 14.99 7.41
C PRO A 78 18.41 14.02 6.56
N HIS A 79 18.36 12.70 6.85
CA HIS A 79 19.06 11.68 6.06
C HIS A 79 18.55 11.57 4.62
N LEU A 80 17.30 11.98 4.35
CA LEU A 80 16.76 12.03 2.98
C LEU A 80 17.49 13.02 2.07
N LYS A 81 18.38 13.85 2.57
CA LYS A 81 19.26 14.66 1.72
C LYS A 81 20.23 13.82 0.91
N THR A 82 20.59 12.65 1.39
CA THR A 82 21.69 11.84 0.83
C THR A 82 21.37 10.38 0.59
N ALA A 83 20.31 9.84 1.20
CA ALA A 83 19.99 8.41 1.14
C ALA A 83 18.49 8.15 1.16
N GLY A 84 18.12 6.97 0.71
CA GLY A 84 16.75 6.44 0.72
C GLY A 84 15.91 6.84 -0.51
N MET A 85 15.22 5.88 -1.05
CA MET A 85 14.22 6.03 -2.13
C MET A 85 14.76 6.66 -3.43
N ARG A 86 16.06 6.54 -3.72
CA ARG A 86 16.68 7.20 -4.87
C ARG A 86 16.44 6.43 -6.16
N ALA A 87 15.97 7.15 -7.18
CA ALA A 87 15.79 6.63 -8.53
C ALA A 87 17.06 5.93 -9.05
N GLY A 88 16.89 4.76 -9.67
CA GLY A 88 18.00 4.00 -10.25
C GLY A 88 18.85 3.21 -9.24
N THR A 89 18.48 3.18 -7.96
CA THR A 89 19.13 2.33 -6.95
C THR A 89 18.32 1.06 -6.68
N PRO A 90 18.95 -0.02 -6.21
CA PRO A 90 18.23 -1.22 -5.78
C PRO A 90 17.25 -0.96 -4.62
N GLY A 91 17.45 0.12 -3.87
CA GLY A 91 16.61 0.50 -2.72
C GLY A 91 15.14 0.74 -3.09
N VAL A 92 14.87 1.26 -4.29
CA VAL A 92 13.50 1.50 -4.75
C VAL A 92 12.78 0.27 -5.28
N GLU A 93 13.47 -0.84 -5.50
CA GLU A 93 12.85 -2.05 -6.02
C GLU A 93 11.93 -2.69 -4.96
N ILE A 94 10.82 -3.27 -5.42
CA ILE A 94 9.95 -4.09 -4.56
C ILE A 94 10.74 -5.31 -4.11
N ILE A 95 10.61 -5.69 -2.84
CA ILE A 95 11.30 -6.86 -2.29
C ILE A 95 10.96 -8.12 -3.07
N ALA A 96 11.92 -9.05 -3.15
CA ALA A 96 11.81 -10.26 -3.98
C ALA A 96 10.59 -11.12 -3.63
N GLU A 97 10.22 -11.20 -2.36
CA GLU A 97 9.09 -12.00 -1.87
C GLU A 97 7.72 -11.48 -2.36
N LEU A 98 7.66 -10.22 -2.78
CA LEU A 98 6.43 -9.58 -3.28
C LEU A 98 6.59 -9.10 -4.74
N ALA A 99 7.61 -9.55 -5.43
CA ALA A 99 7.93 -9.06 -6.78
C ALA A 99 6.70 -9.04 -7.71
N PRO A 100 6.46 -7.93 -8.41
CA PRO A 100 5.39 -7.84 -9.40
C PRO A 100 5.60 -8.85 -10.53
N LEU A 101 4.52 -9.48 -10.99
CA LEU A 101 4.52 -10.31 -12.19
C LEU A 101 4.48 -9.45 -13.46
N PRO A 102 4.94 -9.98 -14.61
CA PRO A 102 4.78 -9.30 -15.89
C PRO A 102 3.31 -8.93 -16.15
N GLY A 103 3.05 -7.65 -16.40
CA GLY A 103 1.70 -7.12 -16.62
C GLY A 103 1.04 -6.53 -15.37
N GLU A 104 1.56 -6.74 -14.17
CA GLU A 104 1.09 -6.03 -12.97
C GLU A 104 1.58 -4.57 -12.97
N VAL A 105 0.80 -3.69 -12.41
CA VAL A 105 1.06 -2.25 -12.47
C VAL A 105 1.89 -1.80 -11.28
N VAL A 106 2.98 -1.11 -11.57
CA VAL A 106 3.78 -0.38 -10.56
C VAL A 106 3.59 1.12 -10.77
N ILE A 107 3.25 1.84 -9.71
CA ILE A 107 3.01 3.28 -9.68
C ILE A 107 4.17 3.97 -8.95
N PRO A 108 5.08 4.63 -9.65
CA PRO A 108 6.06 5.48 -8.99
C PRO A 108 5.35 6.72 -8.42
N LYS A 109 5.71 7.10 -7.21
CA LYS A 109 5.24 8.30 -6.54
C LYS A 109 6.39 9.00 -5.82
N HIS A 110 6.26 10.30 -5.57
CA HIS A 110 7.28 11.12 -4.93
C HIS A 110 6.75 11.83 -3.68
N ARG A 111 5.57 11.42 -3.19
CA ARG A 111 4.96 11.88 -1.92
C ARG A 111 4.25 10.68 -1.28
N TYR A 112 3.74 10.86 -0.05
CA TYR A 112 3.17 9.79 0.75
C TYR A 112 1.88 9.22 0.15
N ASP A 113 0.96 10.09 -0.26
CA ASP A 113 -0.30 9.69 -0.91
C ASP A 113 -0.04 9.13 -2.32
N ALA A 114 -0.48 7.92 -2.56
CA ALA A 114 -0.29 7.25 -3.85
C ALA A 114 -1.16 7.84 -4.98
N PHE A 115 -2.18 8.63 -4.67
CA PHE A 115 -2.97 9.35 -5.67
C PHE A 115 -2.36 10.72 -6.03
N TYR A 116 -1.50 11.26 -5.15
CA TYR A 116 -0.97 12.60 -5.37
C TYR A 116 -0.01 12.63 -6.57
N ASN A 117 -0.45 13.33 -7.62
CA ASN A 117 0.33 13.54 -8.84
C ASN A 117 0.83 12.23 -9.50
N THR A 118 0.00 11.19 -9.47
CA THR A 118 0.24 9.89 -10.10
C THR A 118 -0.91 9.50 -11.02
N ARG A 119 -0.72 8.40 -11.76
CA ARG A 119 -1.79 7.81 -12.58
C ARG A 119 -2.66 6.79 -11.83
N LEU A 120 -2.51 6.63 -10.50
CA LEU A 120 -3.17 5.55 -9.75
C LEU A 120 -4.70 5.58 -9.93
N GLU A 121 -5.33 6.74 -9.83
CA GLU A 121 -6.78 6.85 -10.02
C GLU A 121 -7.22 6.38 -11.41
N THR A 122 -6.52 6.81 -12.46
CA THR A 122 -6.79 6.39 -13.84
C THR A 122 -6.65 4.87 -13.98
N VAL A 123 -5.62 4.28 -13.36
CA VAL A 123 -5.40 2.82 -13.37
C VAL A 123 -6.56 2.10 -12.69
N ILE A 124 -6.92 2.48 -11.46
CA ILE A 124 -8.01 1.84 -10.71
C ILE A 124 -9.32 1.92 -11.51
N ARG A 125 -9.66 3.08 -12.07
CA ARG A 125 -10.91 3.28 -12.83
C ARG A 125 -11.01 2.43 -14.10
N ASN A 126 -9.88 1.97 -14.64
CA ASN A 126 -9.87 1.29 -15.95
C ASN A 126 -9.39 -0.16 -15.91
N ILE A 127 -8.66 -0.60 -14.89
CA ILE A 127 -7.98 -1.91 -14.86
C ILE A 127 -8.93 -3.10 -14.96
N ARG A 128 -10.18 -2.94 -14.52
CA ARG A 128 -11.26 -3.94 -14.61
C ARG A 128 -12.32 -3.59 -15.67
N GLY A 129 -12.07 -2.61 -16.49
CA GLY A 129 -13.07 -1.96 -17.32
C GLY A 129 -13.52 -0.64 -16.71
N ARG A 130 -14.14 0.21 -17.52
CA ARG A 130 -14.45 1.60 -17.16
C ARG A 130 -15.31 1.70 -15.88
N ASN A 131 -14.71 2.26 -14.82
CA ASN A 131 -15.36 2.50 -13.52
C ASN A 131 -15.97 1.24 -12.85
N VAL A 132 -15.42 0.06 -13.10
CA VAL A 132 -15.88 -1.18 -12.45
C VAL A 132 -15.33 -1.28 -11.04
N ALA A 133 -14.04 -0.99 -10.83
CA ALA A 133 -13.44 -1.04 -9.51
C ALA A 133 -13.96 0.12 -8.63
N ASP A 134 -14.50 -0.24 -7.47
CA ASP A 134 -15.03 0.67 -6.45
C ASP A 134 -14.40 0.46 -5.07
N SER A 135 -13.50 -0.50 -4.94
CA SER A 135 -12.93 -0.92 -3.65
C SER A 135 -11.42 -1.09 -3.74
N VAL A 136 -10.71 -0.62 -2.72
CA VAL A 136 -9.27 -0.80 -2.58
C VAL A 136 -8.95 -1.55 -1.28
N ILE A 137 -8.14 -2.59 -1.40
CA ILE A 137 -7.57 -3.33 -0.26
C ILE A 137 -6.16 -2.80 -0.07
N ILE A 138 -5.87 -2.20 1.08
CA ILE A 138 -4.59 -1.52 1.34
C ILE A 138 -3.73 -2.36 2.26
N THR A 139 -2.52 -2.67 1.79
CA THR A 139 -1.44 -3.34 2.52
C THR A 139 -0.13 -2.56 2.34
N GLY A 140 0.91 -2.86 3.11
CA GLY A 140 2.24 -2.28 2.90
C GLY A 140 2.76 -1.43 4.05
N THR A 141 3.51 -0.38 3.72
CA THR A 141 4.22 0.47 4.70
C THR A 141 4.26 1.94 4.23
N VAL A 142 4.35 2.93 5.09
CA VAL A 142 4.22 2.97 6.56
C VAL A 142 2.75 3.15 6.93
N THR A 143 2.25 2.38 7.89
CA THR A 143 0.82 2.39 8.28
C THR A 143 0.29 3.81 8.44
N SER A 144 0.93 4.64 9.27
CA SER A 144 0.49 5.99 9.63
C SER A 144 0.92 7.08 8.65
N VAL A 145 1.60 6.73 7.56
CA VAL A 145 2.11 7.70 6.59
C VAL A 145 1.57 7.38 5.20
N CYS A 146 2.26 6.53 4.41
CA CYS A 146 1.86 6.26 3.03
C CYS A 146 0.54 5.50 2.93
N CYS A 147 0.33 4.49 3.78
CA CYS A 147 -0.91 3.72 3.77
C CYS A 147 -2.11 4.58 4.21
N GLU A 148 -1.99 5.32 5.31
CA GLU A 148 -3.06 6.20 5.80
C GLU A 148 -3.36 7.33 4.81
N SER A 149 -2.34 8.03 4.28
CA SER A 149 -2.53 9.10 3.30
C SER A 149 -3.27 8.59 2.06
N THR A 150 -2.89 7.42 1.56
CA THR A 150 -3.53 6.77 0.42
C THR A 150 -4.97 6.35 0.74
N ALA A 151 -5.23 5.81 1.92
CA ALA A 151 -6.57 5.41 2.35
C ALA A 151 -7.53 6.60 2.43
N ARG A 152 -7.10 7.71 3.03
CA ARG A 152 -7.88 8.96 3.10
C ARG A 152 -8.18 9.51 1.71
N SER A 153 -7.20 9.47 0.83
CA SER A 153 -7.32 9.94 -0.55
C SER A 153 -8.25 9.05 -1.39
N ALA A 154 -8.22 7.72 -1.17
CA ALA A 154 -9.13 6.76 -1.79
C ALA A 154 -10.59 7.04 -1.37
N PHE A 155 -10.84 7.22 -0.07
CA PHE A 155 -12.17 7.55 0.46
C PHE A 155 -12.73 8.84 -0.15
N MET A 156 -11.91 9.90 -0.26
CA MET A 156 -12.33 11.17 -0.89
C MET A 156 -12.57 11.08 -2.40
N ARG A 157 -12.30 9.92 -3.01
CA ARG A 157 -12.60 9.58 -4.41
C ARG A 157 -13.74 8.57 -4.56
N ASP A 158 -14.53 8.39 -3.49
CA ASP A 158 -15.65 7.46 -3.43
C ASP A 158 -15.22 5.99 -3.66
N LEU A 159 -13.99 5.63 -3.25
CA LEU A 159 -13.54 4.25 -3.20
C LEU A 159 -13.75 3.69 -1.79
N ARG A 160 -14.32 2.50 -1.70
CA ARG A 160 -14.42 1.78 -0.43
C ARG A 160 -13.04 1.27 -0.03
N VAL A 161 -12.62 1.59 1.18
CA VAL A 161 -11.31 1.23 1.72
C VAL A 161 -11.44 0.03 2.64
N PHE A 162 -10.65 -1.01 2.37
CA PHE A 162 -10.41 -2.16 3.25
C PHE A 162 -8.93 -2.11 3.67
N PHE A 163 -8.68 -1.67 4.89
CA PHE A 163 -7.33 -1.47 5.41
C PHE A 163 -6.90 -2.68 6.21
N VAL A 164 -5.84 -3.38 5.78
CA VAL A 164 -5.47 -4.67 6.38
C VAL A 164 -4.52 -4.47 7.54
N ASP A 165 -5.01 -4.65 8.76
CA ASP A 165 -4.29 -4.46 10.02
C ASP A 165 -2.97 -5.26 10.06
N ASP A 166 -3.07 -6.57 9.95
CA ASP A 166 -1.94 -7.50 10.07
C ASP A 166 -1.09 -7.65 8.78
N ALA A 167 -1.40 -6.85 7.75
CA ALA A 167 -0.62 -6.71 6.52
C ALA A 167 -0.21 -5.24 6.25
N THR A 168 -0.24 -4.37 7.28
CA THR A 168 0.39 -3.05 7.24
C THR A 168 1.42 -2.92 8.35
N GLY A 169 2.56 -2.29 8.07
CA GLY A 169 3.66 -2.08 9.03
C GLY A 169 3.91 -0.60 9.31
N GLY A 170 4.04 -0.24 10.58
CA GLY A 170 4.33 1.12 11.05
C GLY A 170 5.65 1.21 11.81
N PHE A 171 6.06 2.42 12.16
CA PHE A 171 7.27 2.66 12.96
C PHE A 171 7.12 2.16 14.41
N ASP A 172 5.91 2.25 14.95
CA ASP A 172 5.59 1.82 16.32
C ASP A 172 4.11 1.42 16.44
N ASP A 173 3.82 0.66 17.50
CA ASP A 173 2.48 0.15 17.78
C ASP A 173 1.45 1.24 18.11
N ALA A 174 1.85 2.34 18.70
CA ALA A 174 0.92 3.39 19.12
C ALA A 174 0.38 4.13 17.90
N SER A 175 1.26 4.55 16.98
CA SER A 175 0.88 5.20 15.72
C SER A 175 0.09 4.24 14.82
N HIS A 176 0.50 2.97 14.76
CA HIS A 176 -0.22 1.94 14.01
C HIS A 176 -1.68 1.82 14.50
N ARG A 177 -1.91 1.59 15.81
CA ARG A 177 -3.26 1.48 16.39
C ARG A 177 -4.09 2.76 16.24
N ALA A 178 -3.47 3.94 16.39
CA ALA A 178 -4.15 5.21 16.20
C ALA A 178 -4.68 5.37 14.76
N THR A 179 -3.86 5.00 13.78
CA THR A 179 -4.25 4.97 12.37
C THR A 179 -5.41 4.02 12.14
N LEU A 180 -5.33 2.76 12.63
CA LEU A 180 -6.41 1.78 12.47
C LEU A 180 -7.72 2.30 13.06
N ALA A 181 -7.68 2.87 14.26
CA ALA A 181 -8.87 3.43 14.89
C ALA A 181 -9.48 4.59 14.08
N THR A 182 -8.65 5.43 13.48
CA THR A 182 -9.10 6.55 12.64
C THR A 182 -9.69 6.06 11.32
N ILE A 183 -9.03 5.11 10.66
CA ILE A 183 -9.52 4.53 9.40
C ILE A 183 -10.86 3.83 9.61
N ASP A 184 -10.98 2.97 10.63
CA ASP A 184 -12.21 2.22 10.88
C ASP A 184 -13.40 3.12 11.23
N ARG A 185 -13.13 4.23 11.92
CA ARG A 185 -14.17 5.19 12.32
C ARG A 185 -14.69 6.03 11.16
N VAL A 186 -13.82 6.42 10.18
CA VAL A 186 -14.13 7.50 9.24
C VAL A 186 -13.92 7.10 7.78
N PHE A 187 -12.81 6.42 7.44
CA PHE A 187 -12.35 6.33 6.06
C PHE A 187 -12.54 4.97 5.40
N GLY A 188 -12.92 3.94 6.16
CA GLY A 188 -13.04 2.59 5.58
C GLY A 188 -13.39 1.54 6.61
N LYS A 189 -12.95 0.32 6.35
CA LYS A 189 -13.04 -0.81 7.26
C LYS A 189 -11.65 -1.35 7.53
N VAL A 190 -11.32 -1.51 8.80
CA VAL A 190 -10.14 -2.27 9.21
C VAL A 190 -10.50 -3.75 9.22
N VAL A 191 -9.67 -4.55 8.57
CA VAL A 191 -9.89 -5.98 8.35
C VAL A 191 -8.59 -6.74 8.59
N SER A 192 -8.69 -8.03 8.91
CA SER A 192 -7.53 -8.92 8.98
C SER A 192 -7.24 -9.56 7.62
N THR A 193 -5.99 -10.02 7.44
CA THR A 193 -5.59 -10.87 6.30
C THR A 193 -6.56 -12.04 6.13
N ARG A 194 -6.94 -12.71 7.22
CA ARG A 194 -7.87 -13.83 7.17
C ARG A 194 -9.22 -13.46 6.59
N GLN A 195 -9.81 -12.34 7.01
CA GLN A 195 -11.09 -11.87 6.49
C GLN A 195 -11.03 -11.56 5.00
N VAL A 196 -9.93 -10.98 4.53
CA VAL A 196 -9.73 -10.72 3.09
C VAL A 196 -9.56 -12.03 2.31
N LEU A 197 -8.73 -12.96 2.80
CA LEU A 197 -8.55 -14.27 2.17
C LEU A 197 -9.87 -15.02 2.04
N ASP A 198 -10.69 -15.03 3.10
CA ASP A 198 -12.01 -15.67 3.09
C ASP A 198 -12.95 -14.98 2.09
N ALA A 199 -12.95 -13.64 2.01
CA ALA A 199 -13.76 -12.90 1.04
C ALA A 199 -13.32 -13.12 -0.42
N LEU A 200 -12.03 -13.28 -0.67
CA LEU A 200 -11.49 -13.59 -1.99
C LEU A 200 -11.60 -15.09 -2.36
N GLY A 201 -11.88 -15.96 -1.38
CA GLY A 201 -11.99 -17.40 -1.53
C GLY A 201 -13.39 -17.95 -1.56
N GLY A 202 -14.36 -17.13 -1.23
CA GLY A 202 -15.73 -17.55 -1.08
C GLY A 202 -16.47 -17.63 -2.41
N ALA A 203 -16.57 -18.83 -2.92
CA ALA A 203 -17.72 -19.37 -3.66
C ALA A 203 -17.76 -20.86 -3.42
#